data_dbc5b9274aa8d6d2331d0f79d340e401
#
_entry.id   dbc5b9274aa8d6d2331d0f79d340e401
#
_cell.length_a   1.000
_cell.length_b   1.000
_cell.length_c   1.000
_cell.angle_alpha   90.00
_cell.angle_beta   90.00
_cell.angle_gamma   90.00
#
_symmetry.space_group_name_H-M   'P 1'
#
loop_
_entity.id
_entity.type
_entity.pdbx_description
1 polymer ?
#
loop_
_entity_poly.entity_id
_entity_poly.type
_entity_poly.pdbx_seq_one_letter_code
_entity_poly.pdbx_strand_id
1 'polypeptide(L)'
;MNKILKVSSFFMLVSVQGIFAQQTNAESLSNFENGLVEKYYQKSCSGRGECDQYNEKISSEIENKIKNDSSSFAYSFAKLTEKNMLDIHYSPDRKIKFYTMDVSAGGTMREPYSLIQVKPSNGLASQELAQVGFIDKIAQVKIKNQDVYLVTSLFINSTCSRGYRIHSFVLNNGKFVAHPIFETKTQKLDSIGVENDCQEWERSAEDFIRISKDLKNIDILVVNASGKLTNNYLRYQKAPQGYRYSGVVK
;
A
#
# COMPACT_ATOMS: atom_id res chain seq x y z
N MET A 1 18.22 47.02 -43.74
CA MET A 1 18.71 45.71 -43.31
C MET A 1 17.85 45.24 -42.14
N ASN A 2 16.78 44.45 -42.44
CA ASN A 2 15.84 43.98 -41.45
C ASN A 2 15.99 42.45 -41.32
N LYS A 3 16.42 41.97 -40.15
CA LYS A 3 16.30 40.60 -39.75
C LYS A 3 15.23 40.55 -38.67
N ILE A 4 14.02 40.18 -39.00
CA ILE A 4 12.93 39.92 -38.10
C ILE A 4 12.68 38.40 -38.02
N LEU A 5 12.92 37.91 -36.82
CA LEU A 5 12.28 36.80 -36.07
C LEU A 5 11.41 35.80 -36.88
N LYS A 6 11.88 34.58 -36.93
CA LYS A 6 11.06 33.36 -37.02
C LYS A 6 11.36 32.46 -35.80
N VAL A 7 10.81 32.77 -34.66
CA VAL A 7 10.83 31.90 -33.49
C VAL A 7 9.50 32.10 -32.76
N SER A 8 8.44 31.42 -33.18
CA SER A 8 7.20 31.39 -32.38
C SER A 8 6.21 30.25 -32.70
N SER A 9 6.50 29.32 -33.62
CA SER A 9 5.52 28.28 -33.94
C SER A 9 5.80 26.87 -33.41
N PHE A 10 6.95 26.64 -32.81
CA PHE A 10 7.33 25.27 -32.40
C PHE A 10 6.90 24.88 -30.98
N PHE A 11 6.62 25.87 -30.12
CA PHE A 11 6.27 25.59 -28.70
C PHE A 11 4.80 25.26 -28.48
N MET A 12 3.88 25.63 -29.38
CA MET A 12 2.44 25.35 -29.20
C MET A 12 2.04 23.94 -29.61
N LEU A 13 2.75 23.28 -30.51
CA LEU A 13 2.40 21.94 -31.02
C LEU A 13 2.71 20.83 -29.99
N VAL A 14 3.74 21.00 -29.16
CA VAL A 14 4.13 19.99 -28.15
C VAL A 14 3.13 19.93 -27.00
N SER A 15 2.54 21.05 -26.60
CA SER A 15 1.56 21.11 -25.50
C SER A 15 0.21 20.47 -25.87
N VAL A 16 -0.22 20.60 -27.10
CA VAL A 16 -1.52 20.04 -27.57
C VAL A 16 -1.45 18.52 -27.67
N GLN A 17 -0.37 17.98 -28.21
CA GLN A 17 -0.21 16.52 -28.31
C GLN A 17 -0.14 15.82 -26.94
N GLY A 18 0.49 16.45 -25.94
CA GLY A 18 0.54 15.94 -24.58
C GLY A 18 -0.84 15.86 -23.91
N ILE A 19 -1.69 16.86 -24.14
CA ILE A 19 -3.05 16.90 -23.58
C ILE A 19 -3.94 15.83 -24.20
N PHE A 20 -3.90 15.65 -25.53
CA PHE A 20 -4.69 14.61 -26.20
C PHE A 20 -4.27 13.19 -25.79
N ALA A 21 -2.99 12.91 -25.67
CA ALA A 21 -2.50 11.59 -25.23
C ALA A 21 -2.91 11.28 -23.80
N GLN A 22 -2.88 12.24 -22.90
CA GLN A 22 -3.31 12.07 -21.51
C GLN A 22 -4.83 11.86 -21.40
N GLN A 23 -5.62 12.54 -22.22
CA GLN A 23 -7.08 12.40 -22.24
C GLN A 23 -7.51 11.04 -22.80
N THR A 24 -6.89 10.53 -23.85
CA THR A 24 -7.19 9.20 -24.41
C THR A 24 -6.82 8.07 -23.45
N ASN A 25 -5.72 8.20 -22.70
CA ASN A 25 -5.32 7.22 -21.69
C ASN A 25 -6.27 7.20 -20.48
N ALA A 26 -6.73 8.36 -20.02
CA ALA A 26 -7.70 8.46 -18.93
C ALA A 26 -9.06 7.84 -19.33
N GLU A 27 -9.51 8.05 -20.54
CA GLU A 27 -10.73 7.44 -21.10
C GLU A 27 -10.58 5.91 -21.19
N SER A 28 -9.44 5.39 -21.64
CA SER A 28 -9.15 3.95 -21.67
C SER A 28 -9.19 3.31 -20.27
N LEU A 29 -8.64 3.98 -19.25
CA LEU A 29 -8.68 3.50 -17.87
C LEU A 29 -10.09 3.57 -17.27
N SER A 30 -10.86 4.62 -17.59
CA SER A 30 -12.26 4.74 -17.18
C SER A 30 -13.13 3.63 -17.78
N ASN A 31 -12.94 3.31 -19.07
CA ASN A 31 -13.66 2.23 -19.73
C ASN A 31 -13.27 0.86 -19.16
N PHE A 32 -12.01 0.63 -18.87
CA PHE A 32 -11.54 -0.57 -18.19
C PHE A 32 -12.18 -0.73 -16.80
N GLU A 33 -12.16 0.31 -15.99
CA GLU A 33 -12.76 0.34 -14.66
C GLU A 33 -14.26 0.06 -14.69
N ASN A 34 -15.00 0.71 -15.61
CA ASN A 34 -16.42 0.48 -15.81
C ASN A 34 -16.71 -0.98 -16.20
N GLY A 35 -15.91 -1.53 -17.13
CA GLY A 35 -16.05 -2.92 -17.56
C GLY A 35 -15.83 -3.92 -16.43
N LEU A 36 -14.85 -3.67 -15.53
CA LEU A 36 -14.64 -4.51 -14.35
C LEU A 36 -15.82 -4.44 -13.37
N VAL A 37 -16.30 -3.23 -13.07
CA VAL A 37 -17.44 -3.05 -12.17
C VAL A 37 -18.69 -3.74 -12.76
N GLU A 38 -19.00 -3.53 -14.03
CA GLU A 38 -20.14 -4.18 -14.69
C GLU A 38 -20.00 -5.70 -14.72
N LYS A 39 -18.82 -6.20 -15.00
CA LYS A 39 -18.55 -7.64 -15.13
C LYS A 39 -18.58 -8.38 -13.79
N TYR A 40 -18.08 -7.76 -12.72
CA TYR A 40 -17.77 -8.44 -11.48
C TYR A 40 -18.53 -7.92 -10.24
N TYR A 41 -18.90 -6.66 -10.17
CA TYR A 41 -19.64 -6.14 -9.03
C TYR A 41 -21.04 -6.77 -8.96
N GLN A 42 -21.44 -7.24 -7.79
CA GLN A 42 -22.72 -7.94 -7.52
C GLN A 42 -22.81 -9.37 -8.08
N LYS A 43 -21.80 -9.93 -8.71
CA LYS A 43 -21.83 -11.36 -8.96
C LYS A 43 -21.59 -12.10 -7.66
N SER A 44 -22.59 -12.85 -7.22
CA SER A 44 -22.45 -13.82 -6.14
C SER A 44 -21.83 -15.09 -6.70
N CYS A 45 -20.78 -15.56 -6.09
CA CYS A 45 -20.24 -16.88 -6.35
C CYS A 45 -21.01 -17.92 -5.50
N SER A 46 -21.32 -19.10 -6.07
CA SER A 46 -22.14 -20.14 -5.44
C SER A 46 -21.35 -21.11 -4.59
N GLY A 47 -20.03 -20.96 -4.48
CA GLY A 47 -19.16 -21.82 -3.69
C GLY A 47 -17.71 -21.37 -3.71
N ARG A 48 -16.91 -21.94 -2.78
CA ARG A 48 -15.52 -21.52 -2.56
C ARG A 48 -14.68 -21.53 -3.84
N GLY A 49 -14.73 -22.61 -4.62
CA GLY A 49 -13.92 -22.72 -5.83
C GLY A 49 -14.34 -21.74 -6.94
N GLU A 50 -15.61 -21.33 -7.00
CA GLU A 50 -16.05 -20.30 -7.93
C GLU A 50 -15.59 -18.91 -7.49
N CYS A 51 -15.60 -18.63 -6.18
CA CYS A 51 -15.10 -17.38 -5.63
C CYS A 51 -13.59 -17.22 -5.86
N ASP A 52 -12.80 -18.28 -5.67
CA ASP A 52 -11.37 -18.29 -5.95
C ASP A 52 -11.07 -17.91 -7.41
N GLN A 53 -11.70 -18.60 -8.36
CA GLN A 53 -11.53 -18.32 -9.79
C GLN A 53 -11.95 -16.89 -10.18
N TYR A 54 -12.96 -16.38 -9.48
CA TYR A 54 -13.48 -15.04 -9.70
C TYR A 54 -12.49 -13.98 -9.26
N ASN A 55 -12.01 -14.09 -8.03
CA ASN A 55 -11.05 -13.16 -7.44
C ASN A 55 -9.72 -13.22 -8.17
N GLU A 56 -9.26 -14.41 -8.58
CA GLU A 56 -8.08 -14.59 -9.42
C GLU A 56 -8.21 -13.86 -10.77
N LYS A 57 -9.36 -13.94 -11.43
CA LYS A 57 -9.60 -13.23 -12.70
C LYS A 57 -9.58 -11.71 -12.51
N ILE A 58 -10.26 -11.20 -11.50
CA ILE A 58 -10.31 -9.76 -11.22
C ILE A 58 -8.90 -9.24 -10.92
N SER A 59 -8.19 -9.89 -9.99
CA SER A 59 -6.84 -9.47 -9.61
C SER A 59 -5.88 -9.52 -10.79
N SER A 60 -5.95 -10.56 -11.63
CA SER A 60 -5.13 -10.68 -12.82
C SER A 60 -5.43 -9.60 -13.87
N GLU A 61 -6.70 -9.25 -14.11
CA GLU A 61 -7.08 -8.18 -15.04
C GLU A 61 -6.55 -6.81 -14.54
N ILE A 62 -6.70 -6.52 -13.23
CA ILE A 62 -6.19 -5.30 -12.61
C ILE A 62 -4.66 -5.26 -12.67
N GLU A 63 -4.00 -6.33 -12.28
CA GLU A 63 -2.54 -6.45 -12.32
C GLU A 63 -1.98 -6.22 -13.73
N ASN A 64 -2.56 -6.89 -14.73
CA ASN A 64 -2.15 -6.73 -16.13
C ASN A 64 -2.31 -5.28 -16.60
N LYS A 65 -3.42 -4.62 -16.23
CA LYS A 65 -3.63 -3.21 -16.57
C LYS A 65 -2.60 -2.31 -15.90
N ILE A 66 -2.32 -2.51 -14.62
CA ILE A 66 -1.33 -1.75 -13.84
C ILE A 66 0.09 -1.95 -14.43
N LYS A 67 0.46 -3.18 -14.79
CA LYS A 67 1.78 -3.50 -15.33
C LYS A 67 2.01 -2.92 -16.73
N ASN A 68 0.98 -2.88 -17.56
CA ASN A 68 1.11 -2.53 -18.97
C ASN A 68 0.70 -1.10 -19.33
N ASP A 69 0.08 -0.37 -18.41
CA ASP A 69 -0.38 1.00 -18.64
C ASP A 69 0.21 1.96 -17.59
N SER A 70 1.20 2.73 -18.00
CA SER A 70 1.88 3.68 -17.11
C SER A 70 0.99 4.80 -16.59
N SER A 71 -0.09 5.13 -17.31
CA SER A 71 -1.05 6.15 -16.87
C SER A 71 -1.86 5.71 -15.64
N SER A 72 -1.89 4.40 -15.33
CA SER A 72 -2.50 3.85 -14.13
C SER A 72 -1.92 4.42 -12.82
N PHE A 73 -0.65 4.88 -12.84
CA PHE A 73 -0.05 5.52 -11.67
C PHE A 73 -0.78 6.79 -11.24
N ALA A 74 -1.18 7.63 -12.19
CA ALA A 74 -1.89 8.89 -11.92
C ALA A 74 -3.41 8.68 -11.77
N TYR A 75 -3.95 7.59 -12.29
CA TYR A 75 -5.39 7.32 -12.31
C TYR A 75 -5.89 6.83 -10.95
N SER A 76 -7.02 7.34 -10.47
CA SER A 76 -7.52 7.09 -9.11
C SER A 76 -8.23 5.74 -8.92
N PHE A 77 -8.74 5.12 -9.98
CA PHE A 77 -9.62 3.94 -9.92
C PHE A 77 -10.79 4.12 -8.92
N ALA A 78 -11.40 5.31 -8.96
CA ALA A 78 -12.38 5.74 -7.95
C ALA A 78 -13.59 4.80 -7.84
N LYS A 79 -14.05 4.22 -8.95
CA LYS A 79 -15.19 3.30 -8.94
C LYS A 79 -14.83 1.95 -8.33
N LEU A 80 -13.62 1.43 -8.57
CA LEU A 80 -13.17 0.19 -7.95
C LEU A 80 -12.97 0.39 -6.45
N THR A 81 -12.44 1.54 -6.02
CA THR A 81 -12.30 1.85 -4.59
C THR A 81 -13.65 2.06 -3.90
N GLU A 82 -14.58 2.77 -4.53
CA GLU A 82 -15.95 2.94 -4.02
C GLU A 82 -16.67 1.59 -3.82
N LYS A 83 -16.40 0.63 -4.69
CA LYS A 83 -16.97 -0.72 -4.63
C LYS A 83 -16.16 -1.70 -3.76
N ASN A 84 -15.14 -1.25 -3.06
CA ASN A 84 -14.23 -2.07 -2.26
C ASN A 84 -13.58 -3.23 -3.04
N MET A 85 -13.43 -3.08 -4.36
CA MET A 85 -12.74 -4.05 -5.22
C MET A 85 -11.22 -3.82 -5.25
N LEU A 86 -10.80 -2.61 -4.90
CA LEU A 86 -9.42 -2.17 -4.90
C LEU A 86 -9.21 -1.12 -3.82
N ASP A 87 -8.17 -1.24 -3.03
CA ASP A 87 -7.71 -0.21 -2.11
C ASP A 87 -6.42 0.43 -2.64
N ILE A 88 -6.30 1.76 -2.50
CA ILE A 88 -5.18 2.51 -3.07
C ILE A 88 -4.58 3.46 -2.04
N HIS A 89 -3.28 3.31 -1.84
CA HIS A 89 -2.49 4.22 -1.02
C HIS A 89 -1.32 4.80 -1.82
N TYR A 90 -0.87 5.98 -1.43
CA TYR A 90 0.34 6.59 -1.97
C TYR A 90 1.35 6.82 -0.87
N SER A 91 2.64 6.64 -1.21
CA SER A 91 3.70 7.13 -0.32
C SER A 91 3.60 8.66 -0.13
N PRO A 92 4.04 9.20 1.02
CA PRO A 92 3.99 10.65 1.28
C PRO A 92 4.67 11.50 0.20
N ASP A 93 5.75 11.01 -0.39
CA ASP A 93 6.48 11.67 -1.48
C ASP A 93 5.91 11.39 -2.88
N ARG A 94 4.80 10.65 -2.96
CA ARG A 94 4.13 10.31 -4.21
C ARG A 94 4.99 9.55 -5.23
N LYS A 95 6.04 8.89 -4.79
CA LYS A 95 6.89 8.06 -5.67
C LYS A 95 6.39 6.63 -5.82
N ILE A 96 5.58 6.17 -4.86
CA ILE A 96 5.08 4.79 -4.82
C ILE A 96 3.56 4.84 -4.68
N LYS A 97 2.88 4.05 -5.50
CA LYS A 97 1.46 3.79 -5.40
C LYS A 97 1.25 2.33 -5.07
N PHE A 98 0.44 2.08 -4.06
CA PHE A 98 0.08 0.77 -3.56
C PHE A 98 -1.33 0.45 -3.98
N TYR A 99 -1.55 -0.79 -4.36
CA TYR A 99 -2.85 -1.35 -4.73
C TYR A 99 -3.04 -2.62 -3.93
N THR A 100 -4.13 -2.74 -3.19
CA THR A 100 -4.45 -3.93 -2.42
C THR A 100 -5.82 -4.45 -2.80
N MET A 101 -5.92 -5.74 -3.06
CA MET A 101 -7.14 -6.46 -3.38
C MET A 101 -7.35 -7.59 -2.38
N ASP A 102 -8.60 -7.90 -2.06
CA ASP A 102 -8.93 -9.11 -1.32
C ASP A 102 -9.18 -10.24 -2.33
N VAL A 103 -8.29 -11.22 -2.36
CA VAL A 103 -8.40 -12.37 -3.25
C VAL A 103 -8.95 -13.62 -2.55
N SER A 104 -9.47 -13.45 -1.32
CA SER A 104 -10.03 -14.56 -0.55
C SER A 104 -11.24 -15.21 -1.23
N ALA A 105 -11.37 -16.52 -1.03
CA ALA A 105 -12.53 -17.33 -1.48
C ALA A 105 -13.84 -17.02 -0.76
N GLY A 106 -13.87 -15.95 0.03
CA GLY A 106 -14.98 -15.65 0.93
C GLY A 106 -14.82 -16.30 2.32
N GLY A 107 -15.84 -16.14 3.16
CA GLY A 107 -15.77 -16.58 4.55
C GLY A 107 -15.20 -15.48 5.45
N THR A 108 -14.54 -15.87 6.54
CA THR A 108 -14.08 -14.95 7.58
C THR A 108 -12.60 -14.61 7.49
N MET A 109 -11.83 -15.42 6.77
CA MET A 109 -10.42 -15.15 6.44
C MET A 109 -10.37 -14.25 5.21
N ARG A 110 -9.49 -13.26 5.25
CA ARG A 110 -9.23 -12.38 4.12
C ARG A 110 -7.80 -12.58 3.63
N GLU A 111 -7.64 -12.55 2.31
CA GLU A 111 -6.35 -12.76 1.66
C GLU A 111 -5.95 -11.51 0.87
N PRO A 112 -5.09 -10.65 1.43
CA PRO A 112 -4.64 -9.45 0.74
C PRO A 112 -3.62 -9.80 -0.35
N TYR A 113 -3.89 -9.33 -1.57
CA TYR A 113 -2.94 -9.32 -2.68
C TYR A 113 -2.54 -7.87 -2.96
N SER A 114 -1.27 -7.56 -2.81
CA SER A 114 -0.76 -6.19 -2.94
C SER A 114 0.24 -6.05 -4.07
N LEU A 115 0.04 -5.00 -4.88
CA LEU A 115 0.94 -4.56 -5.93
C LEU A 115 1.43 -3.16 -5.62
N ILE A 116 2.64 -2.85 -6.06
CA ILE A 116 3.14 -1.48 -6.06
C ILE A 116 3.54 -1.04 -7.47
N GLN A 117 3.32 0.21 -7.76
CA GLN A 117 3.98 0.92 -8.86
C GLN A 117 4.94 1.93 -8.29
N VAL A 118 6.14 1.94 -8.84
CA VAL A 118 7.14 2.96 -8.52
C VAL A 118 7.15 3.98 -9.64
N LYS A 119 6.99 5.26 -9.31
CA LYS A 119 7.10 6.37 -10.27
C LYS A 119 8.53 6.46 -10.74
N PRO A 120 8.80 6.18 -12.01
CA PRO A 120 10.15 6.03 -12.47
C PRO A 120 10.75 7.36 -12.91
N SER A 121 12.06 7.43 -12.86
CA SER A 121 12.84 8.36 -13.67
C SER A 121 12.90 7.94 -15.15
N ASN A 122 12.79 6.65 -15.46
CA ASN A 122 13.02 6.08 -16.81
C ASN A 122 12.05 4.95 -17.23
N GLY A 123 10.80 4.95 -16.79
CA GLY A 123 9.81 3.91 -17.16
C GLY A 123 9.13 3.30 -15.95
N LEU A 124 8.01 2.59 -16.15
CA LEU A 124 7.21 2.06 -15.06
C LEU A 124 7.80 0.75 -14.54
N ALA A 125 8.02 0.67 -13.22
CA ALA A 125 8.26 -0.59 -12.55
C ALA A 125 7.04 -0.93 -11.68
N SER A 126 6.47 -2.11 -11.87
CA SER A 126 5.48 -2.69 -10.97
C SER A 126 6.07 -3.92 -10.29
N GLN A 127 5.70 -4.14 -9.05
CA GLN A 127 6.20 -5.24 -8.23
C GLN A 127 5.08 -5.75 -7.34
N GLU A 128 4.97 -7.06 -7.21
CA GLU A 128 4.18 -7.67 -6.16
C GLU A 128 4.81 -7.39 -4.80
N LEU A 129 3.99 -7.06 -3.83
CA LEU A 129 4.40 -6.83 -2.44
C LEU A 129 3.84 -7.97 -1.59
N ALA A 130 4.59 -9.06 -1.51
CA ALA A 130 4.20 -10.23 -0.75
C ALA A 130 4.15 -9.95 0.76
N GLN A 131 3.18 -10.56 1.45
CA GLN A 131 3.07 -10.59 2.92
C GLN A 131 2.90 -9.23 3.62
N VAL A 132 2.31 -8.24 2.98
CA VAL A 132 2.08 -6.91 3.60
C VAL A 132 0.65 -6.78 4.05
N GLY A 133 -0.26 -7.58 4.06
CA GLY A 133 -1.60 -7.38 4.60
C GLY A 133 -2.40 -6.26 3.89
N PHE A 134 -3.57 -5.92 4.43
CA PHE A 134 -4.33 -4.74 4.01
C PHE A 134 -3.66 -3.49 4.55
N ILE A 135 -3.29 -2.58 3.68
CA ILE A 135 -2.54 -1.37 4.06
C ILE A 135 -3.48 -0.40 4.77
N ASP A 136 -3.07 0.04 5.96
CA ASP A 136 -3.79 1.04 6.74
C ASP A 136 -3.17 2.44 6.56
N LYS A 137 -1.83 2.53 6.70
CA LYS A 137 -1.13 3.80 6.65
C LYS A 137 0.29 3.67 6.12
N ILE A 138 0.75 4.71 5.45
CA ILE A 138 2.12 4.82 4.99
C ILE A 138 2.73 6.09 5.54
N ALA A 139 3.86 5.96 6.24
CA ALA A 139 4.68 7.07 6.68
C ALA A 139 6.06 6.99 6.01
N GLN A 140 6.77 8.12 5.98
CA GLN A 140 8.11 8.19 5.40
C GLN A 140 9.04 8.86 6.39
N VAL A 141 10.18 8.24 6.66
CA VAL A 141 11.18 8.73 7.60
C VAL A 141 12.58 8.67 6.97
N LYS A 142 13.43 9.62 7.31
CA LYS A 142 14.85 9.54 6.94
C LYS A 142 15.66 8.83 8.02
N ILE A 143 16.38 7.78 7.60
CA ILE A 143 17.35 7.03 8.41
C ILE A 143 18.69 7.08 7.65
N LYS A 144 19.74 7.64 8.22
CA LYS A 144 21.05 7.82 7.55
C LYS A 144 20.95 8.42 6.14
N ASN A 145 20.17 9.46 5.95
CA ASN A 145 19.91 10.09 4.64
C ASN A 145 19.15 9.24 3.62
N GLN A 146 18.74 8.03 3.95
CA GLN A 146 17.89 7.18 3.12
C GLN A 146 16.43 7.38 3.48
N ASP A 147 15.56 7.48 2.47
CA ASP A 147 14.12 7.46 2.66
C ASP A 147 13.68 6.03 2.97
N VAL A 148 13.04 5.85 4.13
CA VAL A 148 12.46 4.60 4.59
C VAL A 148 10.95 4.77 4.68
N TYR A 149 10.21 3.85 4.09
CA TYR A 149 8.76 3.82 4.11
C TYR A 149 8.29 2.85 5.19
N LEU A 150 7.47 3.35 6.10
CA LEU A 150 6.82 2.60 7.16
C LEU A 150 5.40 2.30 6.70
N VAL A 151 5.08 1.03 6.51
CA VAL A 151 3.76 0.58 6.04
C VAL A 151 3.07 -0.18 7.17
N THR A 152 2.02 0.38 7.73
CA THR A 152 1.15 -0.33 8.67
C THR A 152 0.10 -1.12 7.93
N SER A 153 -0.20 -2.30 8.41
CA SER A 153 -1.13 -3.20 7.75
C SER A 153 -1.90 -4.09 8.72
N LEU A 154 -3.06 -4.56 8.25
CA LEU A 154 -3.98 -5.45 8.94
C LEU A 154 -4.02 -6.81 8.22
N PHE A 155 -3.94 -7.88 8.99
CA PHE A 155 -4.21 -9.26 8.56
C PHE A 155 -5.48 -9.76 9.22
N ILE A 156 -6.38 -10.35 8.46
CA ILE A 156 -7.65 -10.91 8.95
C ILE A 156 -7.59 -12.42 8.77
N ASN A 157 -7.08 -13.10 9.79
CA ASN A 157 -6.84 -14.55 9.75
C ASN A 157 -8.13 -15.37 9.98
N SER A 158 -9.11 -14.78 10.68
CA SER A 158 -10.42 -15.39 10.90
C SER A 158 -11.44 -14.35 11.36
N THR A 159 -12.64 -14.77 11.67
CA THR A 159 -13.64 -13.90 12.34
C THR A 159 -13.07 -13.23 13.58
N CYS A 160 -12.20 -13.91 14.31
CA CYS A 160 -11.69 -13.50 15.61
C CYS A 160 -10.21 -13.13 15.61
N SER A 161 -9.39 -13.68 14.72
CA SER A 161 -7.96 -13.47 14.74
C SER A 161 -7.54 -12.39 13.76
N ARG A 162 -6.86 -11.37 14.26
CA ARG A 162 -6.31 -10.26 13.47
C ARG A 162 -4.86 -10.01 13.84
N GLY A 163 -4.06 -9.68 12.84
CA GLY A 163 -2.68 -9.24 13.02
C GLY A 163 -2.50 -7.80 12.56
N TYR A 164 -1.78 -7.03 13.34
CA TYR A 164 -1.38 -5.66 12.98
C TYR A 164 0.13 -5.62 12.89
N ARG A 165 0.65 -5.14 11.76
CA ARG A 165 2.11 -5.06 11.54
C ARG A 165 2.52 -3.71 11.00
N ILE A 166 3.73 -3.33 11.33
CA ILE A 166 4.44 -2.24 10.68
C ILE A 166 5.67 -2.83 10.00
N HIS A 167 5.76 -2.60 8.70
CA HIS A 167 6.86 -3.03 7.86
C HIS A 167 7.72 -1.82 7.49
N SER A 168 8.98 -2.05 7.22
CA SER A 168 9.89 -1.02 6.75
C SER A 168 10.53 -1.41 5.43
N PHE A 169 10.49 -0.48 4.48
CA PHE A 169 10.99 -0.67 3.12
C PHE A 169 11.84 0.50 2.67
N VAL A 170 12.69 0.24 1.71
CA VAL A 170 13.43 1.27 0.97
C VAL A 170 13.25 1.06 -0.53
N LEU A 171 13.34 2.15 -1.28
CA LEU A 171 13.43 2.09 -2.73
C LEU A 171 14.91 1.97 -3.11
N ASN A 172 15.31 0.83 -3.65
CA ASN A 172 16.66 0.54 -4.10
C ASN A 172 16.66 0.14 -5.57
N ASN A 173 17.31 0.91 -6.43
CA ASN A 173 17.39 0.68 -7.88
C ASN A 173 16.02 0.41 -8.53
N GLY A 174 14.99 1.18 -8.15
CA GLY A 174 13.62 1.03 -8.65
C GLY A 174 12.84 -0.16 -8.06
N LYS A 175 13.44 -0.92 -7.14
CA LYS A 175 12.78 -2.00 -6.41
C LYS A 175 12.47 -1.57 -4.98
N PHE A 176 11.29 -1.92 -4.52
CA PHE A 176 10.85 -1.73 -3.15
C PHE A 176 11.21 -2.97 -2.35
N VAL A 177 12.15 -2.84 -1.42
CA VAL A 177 12.70 -3.98 -0.69
C VAL A 177 12.60 -3.77 0.81
N ALA A 178 12.34 -4.86 1.55
CA ALA A 178 12.34 -4.85 3.00
C ALA A 178 13.69 -4.38 3.54
N HIS A 179 13.67 -3.55 4.57
CA HIS A 179 14.87 -2.95 5.14
C HIS A 179 14.83 -3.01 6.67
N PRO A 180 15.67 -3.85 7.31
CA PRO A 180 15.65 -4.01 8.76
C PRO A 180 16.03 -2.70 9.48
N ILE A 181 15.09 -2.13 10.24
CA ILE A 181 15.31 -0.93 11.04
C ILE A 181 14.84 -1.05 12.49
N PHE A 182 14.07 -2.10 12.83
CA PHE A 182 13.56 -2.30 14.20
C PHE A 182 14.55 -3.12 15.00
N GLU A 183 15.28 -2.47 15.90
CA GLU A 183 16.27 -3.10 16.76
C GLU A 183 15.61 -3.53 18.07
N THR A 184 15.44 -4.83 18.24
CA THR A 184 15.02 -5.47 19.50
C THR A 184 16.22 -5.65 20.43
N LYS A 185 16.05 -6.35 21.54
CA LYS A 185 17.18 -6.69 22.44
C LYS A 185 18.18 -7.67 21.80
N THR A 186 17.75 -8.47 20.83
CA THR A 186 18.54 -9.59 20.30
C THR A 186 18.76 -9.56 18.80
N GLN A 187 17.92 -8.84 18.05
CA GLN A 187 17.96 -8.86 16.58
C GLN A 187 17.43 -7.56 15.99
N LYS A 188 17.66 -7.41 14.69
CA LYS A 188 17.14 -6.32 13.88
C LYS A 188 16.17 -6.86 12.85
N LEU A 189 14.96 -6.30 12.81
CA LEU A 189 13.82 -6.77 12.01
C LEU A 189 13.40 -5.71 11.00
N ASP A 190 12.81 -6.15 9.90
CA ASP A 190 12.14 -5.30 8.92
C ASP A 190 10.64 -5.12 9.20
N SER A 191 10.09 -5.92 10.10
CA SER A 191 8.72 -5.77 10.55
C SER A 191 8.56 -6.14 12.03
N ILE A 192 7.62 -5.47 12.69
CA ILE A 192 7.16 -5.77 14.05
C ILE A 192 5.64 -5.64 14.11
N GLY A 193 5.00 -6.33 15.03
CA GLY A 193 3.55 -6.27 15.12
C GLY A 193 2.98 -6.98 16.33
N VAL A 194 1.67 -7.09 16.36
CA VAL A 194 0.88 -7.74 17.39
C VAL A 194 -0.25 -8.53 16.75
N GLU A 195 -0.56 -9.67 17.34
CA GLU A 195 -1.73 -10.48 16.97
C GLU A 195 -2.73 -10.45 18.12
N ASN A 196 -4.01 -10.44 17.79
CA ASN A 196 -5.12 -10.39 18.74
C ASN A 196 -6.19 -11.41 18.34
N ASP A 197 -6.60 -12.21 19.32
CA ASP A 197 -7.66 -13.21 19.16
C ASP A 197 -8.93 -12.77 19.89
N CYS A 198 -9.99 -12.52 19.14
CA CYS A 198 -11.41 -12.37 19.58
C CYS A 198 -11.74 -11.34 20.67
N GLN A 199 -10.83 -10.55 21.17
CA GLN A 199 -11.11 -9.89 22.44
C GLN A 199 -11.58 -8.44 22.37
N GLU A 200 -11.38 -7.70 21.30
CA GLU A 200 -11.87 -6.32 21.21
C GLU A 200 -12.00 -5.88 19.74
N TRP A 201 -13.20 -5.96 19.21
CA TRP A 201 -13.53 -5.61 17.84
C TRP A 201 -13.59 -4.10 17.56
N GLU A 202 -13.69 -3.30 18.62
CA GLU A 202 -13.94 -1.86 18.53
C GLU A 202 -12.68 -1.01 18.45
N ARG A 203 -11.49 -1.61 18.61
CA ARG A 203 -10.23 -0.86 18.54
C ARG A 203 -9.80 -0.64 17.09
N SER A 204 -9.38 0.57 16.80
CA SER A 204 -8.80 0.93 15.50
C SER A 204 -7.39 0.34 15.33
N ALA A 205 -6.91 0.24 14.10
CA ALA A 205 -5.53 -0.17 13.82
C ALA A 205 -4.50 0.72 14.53
N GLU A 206 -4.79 2.02 14.69
CA GLU A 206 -3.95 2.97 15.40
C GLU A 206 -3.83 2.70 16.90
N ASP A 207 -4.75 1.94 17.50
CA ASP A 207 -4.64 1.52 18.90
C ASP A 207 -3.65 0.39 19.08
N PHE A 208 -3.42 -0.43 18.06
CA PHE A 208 -2.46 -1.52 18.10
C PHE A 208 -1.04 -1.08 17.74
N ILE A 209 -0.91 -0.15 16.79
CA ILE A 209 0.38 0.40 16.35
C ILE A 209 0.26 1.91 16.28
N ARG A 210 0.92 2.61 17.20
CA ARG A 210 0.94 4.06 17.26
C ARG A 210 2.24 4.59 16.67
N ILE A 211 2.13 5.45 15.68
CA ILE A 211 3.28 6.19 15.13
C ILE A 211 3.11 7.65 15.56
N SER A 212 4.07 8.18 16.32
CA SER A 212 4.04 9.59 16.71
C SER A 212 4.10 10.52 15.49
N LYS A 213 3.42 11.67 15.55
CA LYS A 213 3.36 12.64 14.44
C LYS A 213 4.74 13.11 13.96
N ASP A 214 5.71 13.19 14.87
CA ASP A 214 7.09 13.57 14.59
C ASP A 214 7.96 12.37 14.17
N LEU A 215 7.37 11.17 14.04
CA LEU A 215 8.03 9.92 13.67
C LEU A 215 9.20 9.54 14.60
N LYS A 216 9.20 10.03 15.85
CA LYS A 216 10.26 9.68 16.82
C LYS A 216 9.97 8.39 17.57
N ASN A 217 8.70 8.03 17.73
CA ASN A 217 8.29 6.86 18.47
C ASN A 217 7.34 6.00 17.65
N ILE A 218 7.50 4.68 17.81
CA ILE A 218 6.57 3.66 17.34
C ILE A 218 6.26 2.81 18.58
N ASP A 219 4.97 2.73 18.92
CA ASP A 219 4.48 2.02 20.09
C ASP A 219 3.62 0.85 19.62
N ILE A 220 3.95 -0.37 20.03
CA ILE A 220 3.24 -1.60 19.71
C ILE A 220 2.51 -2.08 20.95
N LEU A 221 1.20 -2.29 20.86
CA LEU A 221 0.37 -2.75 21.96
C LEU A 221 0.87 -4.11 22.50
N VAL A 222 0.88 -4.24 23.81
CA VAL A 222 1.26 -5.50 24.46
C VAL A 222 0.03 -6.38 24.67
N VAL A 223 0.10 -7.60 24.20
CA VAL A 223 -0.82 -8.69 24.55
C VAL A 223 -0.17 -9.53 25.64
N ASN A 224 -0.87 -9.82 26.72
CA ASN A 224 -0.33 -10.62 27.81
C ASN A 224 -0.32 -12.13 27.47
N ALA A 225 0.27 -12.93 28.34
CA ALA A 225 0.39 -14.38 28.11
C ALA A 225 -0.96 -15.14 28.00
N SER A 226 -2.06 -14.54 28.45
CA SER A 226 -3.42 -15.09 28.29
C SER A 226 -4.14 -14.58 27.02
N GLY A 227 -3.43 -13.88 26.12
CA GLY A 227 -3.99 -13.32 24.89
C GLY A 227 -4.79 -12.04 25.09
N LYS A 228 -4.83 -11.45 26.30
CA LYS A 228 -5.58 -10.22 26.58
C LYS A 228 -4.78 -8.98 26.21
N LEU A 229 -5.45 -8.02 25.60
CA LEU A 229 -4.90 -6.70 25.35
C LEU A 229 -4.63 -5.98 26.68
N THR A 230 -3.51 -5.29 26.73
CA THR A 230 -3.15 -4.45 27.90
C THR A 230 -3.28 -2.97 27.52
N ASN A 231 -3.01 -2.06 28.45
CA ASN A 231 -2.83 -0.64 28.17
C ASN A 231 -1.34 -0.26 28.07
N ASN A 232 -0.48 -1.24 27.91
CA ASN A 232 0.96 -1.04 27.81
C ASN A 232 1.42 -1.22 26.37
N TYR A 233 2.47 -0.50 25.99
CA TYR A 233 3.07 -0.54 24.65
C TYR A 233 4.56 -0.78 24.74
N LEU A 234 5.09 -1.59 23.82
CA LEU A 234 6.52 -1.66 23.56
C LEU A 234 6.91 -0.44 22.73
N ARG A 235 7.70 0.45 23.30
CA ARG A 235 8.18 1.63 22.60
C ARG A 235 9.46 1.35 21.85
N TYR A 236 9.45 1.71 20.58
CA TYR A 236 10.62 1.80 19.73
C TYR A 236 10.91 3.26 19.43
N GLN A 237 12.08 3.74 19.85
CA GLN A 237 12.48 5.14 19.69
C GLN A 237 13.44 5.28 18.53
N LYS A 238 13.26 6.34 17.75
CA LYS A 238 14.12 6.65 16.60
C LYS A 238 15.57 6.85 17.06
N ALA A 239 16.47 6.16 16.39
CA ALA A 239 17.91 6.18 16.58
C ALA A 239 18.63 6.41 15.23
N PRO A 240 19.93 6.70 15.18
CA PRO A 240 20.64 6.96 13.93
C PRO A 240 20.53 5.86 12.87
N GLN A 241 20.29 4.61 13.28
CA GLN A 241 20.25 3.46 12.36
C GLN A 241 18.86 2.79 12.24
N GLY A 242 17.80 3.41 12.74
CA GLY A 242 16.45 2.86 12.72
C GLY A 242 15.68 3.20 13.99
N TYR A 243 14.91 2.24 14.49
CA TYR A 243 14.15 2.36 15.72
C TYR A 243 14.62 1.30 16.71
N ARG A 244 15.03 1.73 17.90
CA ARG A 244 15.51 0.85 18.97
C ARG A 244 14.46 0.70 20.05
N TYR A 245 14.25 -0.53 20.53
CA TYR A 245 13.43 -0.79 21.70
C TYR A 245 13.94 0.01 22.91
N SER A 246 13.08 0.79 23.53
CA SER A 246 13.43 1.68 24.65
C SER A 246 12.69 1.34 25.95
N GLY A 247 11.75 0.41 25.93
CA GLY A 247 11.02 -0.01 27.13
C GLY A 247 9.52 -0.14 26.93
N VAL A 248 8.80 -0.26 28.03
CA VAL A 248 7.33 -0.33 28.07
C VAL A 248 6.78 1.01 28.51
N VAL A 249 5.73 1.49 27.83
CA VAL A 249 5.02 2.73 28.15
C VAL A 249 3.51 2.47 28.25
N LYS A 250 2.77 3.42 28.82
CA LYS A 250 1.29 3.39 28.89
C LYS A 250 0.67 4.18 27.76
#